data_da618b9ee1e2e0a346f5ae5b4cfa9867
#
_entry.id   da618b9ee1e2e0a346f5ae5b4cfa9867
#
_cell.length_a   1.000
_cell.length_b   1.000
_cell.length_c   1.000
_cell.angle_alpha   90.00
_cell.angle_beta   90.00
_cell.angle_gamma   90.00
#
_symmetry.space_group_name_H-M   'P 1'
#
loop_
_entity.id
_entity.type
_entity.pdbx_description
1 polymer ?
#
loop_
_entity_poly.entity_id
_entity_poly.type
_entity_poly.pdbx_seq_one_letter_code
_entity_poly.pdbx_strand_id
1 'polypeptide(L)'
;VSVDSQGYLRKVINTHVYSTDWKDKIEALKYIHILKANEVEAEALTGYSDVKKAAIQLYEWGVKEVLITLGSQGSVIYDGHSCYTIPAYIPQQIVDTTGCGDTYMTGYLYQRAHNTPPKESARFAAAISTLKIGYMGPFNGNKEDVYVCMETAQQVFPSI
;
A
#
# COMPACT_ATOMS: atom_id res chain seq x y z
N VAL A 1 2.87 -12.68 -9.05
CA VAL A 1 2.38 -12.85 -7.66
C VAL A 1 2.36 -11.49 -7.00
N SER A 2 1.30 -11.15 -6.27
CA SER A 2 1.21 -9.96 -5.43
C SER A 2 0.97 -10.37 -3.97
N VAL A 3 1.62 -9.68 -3.03
CA VAL A 3 1.62 -10.03 -1.61
C VAL A 3 1.43 -8.79 -0.75
N ASP A 4 0.55 -8.87 0.24
CA ASP A 4 0.55 -7.97 1.40
C ASP A 4 1.41 -8.62 2.49
N SER A 5 2.44 -7.91 2.96
CA SER A 5 3.42 -8.45 3.92
C SER A 5 2.83 -8.74 5.30
N GLN A 6 1.68 -8.14 5.63
CA GLN A 6 1.03 -8.23 6.93
C GLN A 6 0.84 -9.67 7.41
N GLY A 7 0.40 -10.57 6.51
CA GLY A 7 0.14 -11.98 6.83
C GLY A 7 1.39 -12.75 7.25
N TYR A 8 2.56 -12.36 6.79
CA TYR A 8 3.85 -13.01 7.10
C TYR A 8 4.53 -12.44 8.34
N LEU A 9 4.14 -11.23 8.76
CA LEU A 9 4.72 -10.53 9.91
C LEU A 9 3.86 -10.63 11.16
N ARG A 10 2.77 -11.41 11.12
CA ARG A 10 1.85 -11.62 12.24
C ARG A 10 1.60 -13.09 12.47
N LYS A 11 1.52 -13.47 13.75
CA LYS A 11 1.06 -14.81 14.17
C LYS A 11 -0.03 -14.67 15.22
N VAL A 12 -1.00 -15.59 15.19
CA VAL A 12 -2.07 -15.65 16.18
C VAL A 12 -1.75 -16.77 17.17
N ILE A 13 -1.73 -16.45 18.46
CA ILE A 13 -1.58 -17.40 19.57
C ILE A 13 -2.68 -17.11 20.58
N ASN A 14 -3.55 -18.08 20.86
CA ASN A 14 -4.65 -17.94 21.81
C ASN A 14 -5.47 -16.66 21.58
N THR A 15 -5.91 -16.43 20.34
CA THR A 15 -6.71 -15.25 19.91
C THR A 15 -5.99 -13.91 19.92
N HIS A 16 -4.73 -13.85 20.32
CA HIS A 16 -3.92 -12.63 20.32
C HIS A 16 -2.98 -12.61 19.12
N VAL A 17 -2.83 -11.42 18.51
CA VAL A 17 -1.93 -11.19 17.38
C VAL A 17 -0.56 -10.73 17.89
N TYR A 18 0.48 -11.41 17.45
CA TYR A 18 1.87 -11.11 17.78
C TYR A 18 2.65 -10.81 16.51
N SER A 19 3.62 -9.91 16.63
CA SER A 19 4.61 -9.71 15.58
C SER A 19 5.49 -10.96 15.45
N THR A 20 5.88 -11.29 14.21
CA THR A 20 6.81 -12.40 13.91
C THR A 20 7.74 -12.00 12.77
N ASP A 21 8.91 -12.61 12.70
CA ASP A 21 9.81 -12.44 11.56
C ASP A 21 9.43 -13.40 10.42
N TRP A 22 9.54 -12.94 9.20
CA TRP A 22 9.41 -13.74 8.00
C TRP A 22 10.80 -14.32 7.64
N LYS A 23 11.11 -15.49 8.17
CA LYS A 23 12.45 -16.10 8.12
C LYS A 23 12.96 -16.31 6.70
N ASP A 24 12.10 -16.76 5.79
CA ASP A 24 12.48 -17.09 4.41
C ASP A 24 12.22 -15.92 3.44
N LYS A 25 12.10 -14.70 3.96
CA LYS A 25 11.72 -13.51 3.18
C LYS A 25 12.61 -13.29 1.95
N ILE A 26 13.92 -13.41 2.08
CA ILE A 26 14.87 -13.16 0.97
C ILE A 26 14.64 -14.11 -0.21
N GLU A 27 14.34 -15.38 0.07
CA GLU A 27 14.04 -16.34 -0.99
C GLU A 27 12.65 -16.11 -1.57
N ALA A 28 11.66 -15.86 -0.73
CA ALA A 28 10.28 -15.63 -1.16
C ALA A 28 10.11 -14.35 -1.99
N LEU A 29 10.80 -13.27 -1.63
CA LEU A 29 10.72 -11.98 -2.31
C LEU A 29 11.12 -12.04 -3.78
N LYS A 30 11.99 -12.95 -4.18
CA LYS A 30 12.40 -13.18 -5.59
C LYS A 30 11.24 -13.55 -6.51
N TYR A 31 10.17 -14.13 -5.96
CA TYR A 31 8.98 -14.58 -6.70
C TYR A 31 7.83 -13.58 -6.67
N ILE A 32 7.99 -12.46 -5.96
CA ILE A 32 6.96 -11.45 -5.78
C ILE A 32 7.11 -10.34 -6.83
N HIS A 33 6.04 -10.10 -7.60
CA HIS A 33 6.01 -8.99 -8.54
C HIS A 33 5.61 -7.68 -7.84
N ILE A 34 4.59 -7.72 -7.01
CA ILE A 34 4.06 -6.55 -6.29
C ILE A 34 4.02 -6.86 -4.81
N LEU A 35 4.75 -6.12 -4.00
CA LEU A 35 4.73 -6.21 -2.54
C LEU A 35 4.12 -4.94 -1.96
N LYS A 36 3.12 -5.09 -1.11
CA LYS A 36 2.62 -4.01 -0.27
C LYS A 36 3.05 -4.23 1.18
N ALA A 37 3.49 -3.17 1.81
CA ALA A 37 3.76 -3.08 3.24
C ALA A 37 3.26 -1.72 3.76
N ASN A 38 3.01 -1.59 5.06
CA ASN A 38 2.99 -0.28 5.69
C ASN A 38 4.40 0.09 6.17
N GLU A 39 4.59 1.32 6.68
CA GLU A 39 5.89 1.82 7.14
C GLU A 39 6.53 0.93 8.22
N VAL A 40 5.74 0.44 9.18
CA VAL A 40 6.21 -0.42 10.28
C VAL A 40 6.60 -1.80 9.75
N GLU A 41 5.84 -2.34 8.83
CA GLU A 41 6.12 -3.62 8.16
C GLU A 41 7.36 -3.52 7.27
N ALA A 42 7.53 -2.42 6.54
CA ALA A 42 8.70 -2.17 5.71
C ALA A 42 9.98 -2.06 6.57
N GLU A 43 9.91 -1.37 7.71
CA GLU A 43 11.02 -1.33 8.68
C GLU A 43 11.30 -2.70 9.28
N ALA A 44 10.29 -3.46 9.67
CA ALA A 44 10.46 -4.83 10.18
C ALA A 44 11.10 -5.79 9.16
N LEU A 45 10.77 -5.62 7.88
CA LEU A 45 11.37 -6.42 6.80
C LEU A 45 12.82 -6.08 6.55
N THR A 46 13.17 -4.78 6.51
CA THR A 46 14.44 -4.28 5.96
C THR A 46 15.41 -3.76 7.01
N GLY A 47 14.90 -3.36 8.18
CA GLY A 47 15.65 -2.64 9.21
C GLY A 47 15.83 -1.14 8.93
N TYR A 48 15.26 -0.61 7.83
CA TYR A 48 15.31 0.81 7.50
C TYR A 48 14.02 1.53 7.90
N SER A 49 14.14 2.57 8.71
CA SER A 49 13.03 3.52 9.00
C SER A 49 12.81 4.52 7.84
N ASP A 50 13.82 4.74 6.99
CA ASP A 50 13.70 5.51 5.77
C ASP A 50 12.91 4.70 4.72
N VAL A 51 11.70 5.15 4.39
CA VAL A 51 10.77 4.44 3.51
C VAL A 51 11.32 4.25 2.10
N LYS A 52 12.09 5.21 1.60
CA LYS A 52 12.70 5.12 0.26
C LYS A 52 13.81 4.07 0.24
N LYS A 53 14.65 4.06 1.28
CA LYS A 53 15.68 3.03 1.43
C LYS A 53 15.07 1.65 1.61
N ALA A 54 14.00 1.53 2.41
CA ALA A 54 13.27 0.28 2.57
C ALA A 54 12.70 -0.22 1.22
N ALA A 55 12.09 0.65 0.44
CA ALA A 55 11.55 0.30 -0.88
C ALA A 55 12.63 -0.19 -1.85
N ILE A 56 13.77 0.49 -1.92
CA ILE A 56 14.91 0.10 -2.75
C ILE A 56 15.46 -1.27 -2.31
N GLN A 57 15.64 -1.48 -1.00
CA GLN A 57 16.14 -2.75 -0.47
C GLN A 57 15.22 -3.93 -0.79
N LEU A 58 13.90 -3.76 -0.69
CA LEU A 58 12.92 -4.79 -1.06
C LEU A 58 12.99 -5.11 -2.57
N TYR A 59 13.19 -4.10 -3.40
CA TYR A 59 13.40 -4.30 -4.82
C TYR A 59 14.71 -5.07 -5.11
N GLU A 60 15.81 -4.71 -4.46
CA GLU A 60 17.11 -5.40 -4.59
C GLU A 60 17.01 -6.88 -4.17
N TRP A 61 16.12 -7.21 -3.23
CA TRP A 61 15.82 -8.59 -2.84
C TRP A 61 14.92 -9.35 -3.83
N GLY A 62 14.47 -8.68 -4.91
CA GLY A 62 13.83 -9.33 -6.06
C GLY A 62 12.42 -8.91 -6.38
N VAL A 63 11.76 -8.13 -5.53
CA VAL A 63 10.42 -7.56 -5.79
C VAL A 63 10.47 -6.64 -7.01
N LYS A 64 9.44 -6.63 -7.85
CA LYS A 64 9.42 -5.78 -9.06
C LYS A 64 8.74 -4.43 -8.85
N GLU A 65 7.73 -4.36 -8.03
CA GLU A 65 7.05 -3.13 -7.63
C GLU A 65 6.82 -3.15 -6.11
N VAL A 66 7.32 -2.15 -5.40
CA VAL A 66 7.20 -2.04 -3.94
C VAL A 66 6.27 -0.88 -3.61
N LEU A 67 5.24 -1.16 -2.80
CA LEU A 67 4.26 -0.20 -2.32
C LEU A 67 4.38 -0.07 -0.81
N ILE A 68 4.73 1.11 -0.29
CA ILE A 68 4.77 1.36 1.15
C ILE A 68 3.72 2.43 1.49
N THR A 69 2.70 2.03 2.26
CA THR A 69 1.62 2.92 2.69
C THR A 69 1.98 3.62 4.00
N LEU A 70 1.64 4.91 4.11
CA LEU A 70 1.97 5.83 5.21
C LEU A 70 0.69 6.38 5.88
N GLY A 71 -0.40 5.62 5.84
CA GLY A 71 -1.69 6.04 6.38
C GLY A 71 -2.20 7.34 5.76
N SER A 72 -2.52 8.32 6.60
CA SER A 72 -3.01 9.64 6.16
C SER A 72 -1.98 10.49 5.43
N GLN A 73 -0.73 10.08 5.38
CA GLN A 73 0.31 10.79 4.65
C GLN A 73 0.48 10.30 3.19
N GLY A 74 -0.23 9.25 2.77
CA GLY A 74 -0.15 8.73 1.41
C GLY A 74 0.71 7.48 1.30
N SER A 75 1.54 7.40 0.27
CA SER A 75 2.38 6.21 0.03
C SER A 75 3.62 6.51 -0.82
N VAL A 76 4.55 5.56 -0.80
CA VAL A 76 5.72 5.53 -1.68
C VAL A 76 5.65 4.30 -2.56
N ILE A 77 5.91 4.48 -3.85
CA ILE A 77 5.99 3.40 -4.83
C ILE A 77 7.37 3.41 -5.45
N TYR A 78 8.01 2.23 -5.52
CA TYR A 78 9.26 2.05 -6.25
C TYR A 78 9.10 0.94 -7.30
N ASP A 79 9.39 1.25 -8.55
CA ASP A 79 9.21 0.35 -9.71
C ASP A 79 10.55 -0.14 -10.31
N GLY A 80 11.65 0.10 -9.61
CA GLY A 80 12.99 -0.24 -10.07
C GLY A 80 13.69 0.89 -10.85
N HIS A 81 12.94 1.91 -11.25
CA HIS A 81 13.47 3.06 -11.99
C HIS A 81 13.22 4.37 -11.25
N SER A 82 12.05 4.52 -10.67
CA SER A 82 11.61 5.76 -10.04
C SER A 82 10.95 5.50 -8.70
N CYS A 83 11.19 6.42 -7.78
CA CYS A 83 10.52 6.46 -6.49
C CYS A 83 9.44 7.54 -6.54
N TYR A 84 8.17 7.12 -6.54
CA TYR A 84 7.01 8.03 -6.59
C TYR A 84 6.46 8.27 -5.20
N THR A 85 6.29 9.51 -4.85
CA THR A 85 5.53 9.94 -3.68
C THR A 85 4.09 10.19 -4.09
N ILE A 86 3.15 9.45 -3.50
CA ILE A 86 1.73 9.50 -3.81
C ILE A 86 1.00 10.16 -2.66
N PRO A 87 0.18 11.21 -2.89
CA PRO A 87 -0.55 11.87 -1.83
C PRO A 87 -1.67 10.96 -1.28
N ALA A 88 -2.03 11.18 -0.01
CA ALA A 88 -3.34 10.80 0.49
C ALA A 88 -4.38 11.84 0.07
N TYR A 89 -5.63 11.42 -0.15
CA TYR A 89 -6.75 12.34 -0.30
C TYR A 89 -7.45 12.50 1.05
N ILE A 90 -7.93 13.72 1.35
CA ILE A 90 -8.63 13.99 2.60
C ILE A 90 -10.07 13.44 2.50
N PRO A 91 -10.46 12.49 3.35
CA PRO A 91 -11.83 11.98 3.35
C PRO A 91 -12.81 13.02 3.90
N GLN A 92 -14.05 13.03 3.42
CA GLN A 92 -15.10 13.89 3.95
C GLN A 92 -15.46 13.55 5.40
N GLN A 93 -15.35 12.27 5.75
CA GLN A 93 -15.54 11.77 7.12
C GLN A 93 -14.71 10.50 7.32
N ILE A 94 -14.37 10.22 8.57
CA ILE A 94 -13.69 8.98 8.96
C ILE A 94 -14.65 8.15 9.80
N VAL A 95 -15.07 7.01 9.27
CA VAL A 95 -16.02 6.08 9.93
C VAL A 95 -15.31 4.78 10.30
N ASP A 96 -14.60 4.17 9.36
CA ASP A 96 -13.92 2.89 9.59
C ASP A 96 -12.68 2.75 8.70
N THR A 97 -11.52 2.56 9.33
CA THR A 97 -10.24 2.37 8.64
C THR A 97 -9.91 0.90 8.36
N THR A 98 -10.73 -0.03 8.85
CA THR A 98 -10.53 -1.47 8.64
C THR A 98 -10.61 -1.81 7.15
N GLY A 99 -9.63 -2.56 6.65
CA GLY A 99 -9.57 -2.97 5.25
C GLY A 99 -9.13 -1.87 4.26
N CYS A 100 -8.69 -0.69 4.73
CA CYS A 100 -8.15 0.34 3.82
C CYS A 100 -6.90 -0.12 3.10
N GLY A 101 -6.03 -0.89 3.77
CA GLY A 101 -4.85 -1.49 3.15
C GLY A 101 -5.22 -2.49 2.03
N ASP A 102 -6.21 -3.35 2.28
CA ASP A 102 -6.72 -4.31 1.30
C ASP A 102 -7.36 -3.58 0.10
N THR A 103 -8.14 -2.53 0.39
CA THR A 103 -8.77 -1.69 -0.63
C THR A 103 -7.70 -0.98 -1.48
N TYR A 104 -6.63 -0.46 -0.86
CA TYR A 104 -5.50 0.13 -1.57
C TYR A 104 -4.86 -0.88 -2.52
N MET A 105 -4.52 -2.08 -2.01
CA MET A 105 -3.92 -3.14 -2.82
C MET A 105 -4.83 -3.55 -3.97
N THR A 106 -6.12 -3.71 -3.70
CA THR A 106 -7.12 -4.06 -4.74
C THR A 106 -7.20 -2.98 -5.83
N GLY A 107 -7.27 -1.71 -5.45
CA GLY A 107 -7.31 -0.59 -6.39
C GLY A 107 -6.05 -0.51 -7.25
N TYR A 108 -4.88 -0.72 -6.64
CA TYR A 108 -3.61 -0.78 -7.35
C TYR A 108 -3.59 -1.91 -8.37
N LEU A 109 -3.90 -3.13 -7.95
CA LEU A 109 -3.90 -4.31 -8.81
C LEU A 109 -4.93 -4.21 -9.96
N TYR A 110 -6.11 -3.64 -9.68
CA TYR A 110 -7.11 -3.38 -10.71
C TYR A 110 -6.54 -2.50 -11.83
N GLN A 111 -5.91 -1.40 -11.49
CA GLN A 111 -5.31 -0.49 -12.48
C GLN A 111 -4.12 -1.13 -13.21
N ARG A 112 -3.26 -1.86 -12.49
CA ARG A 112 -2.12 -2.57 -13.10
C ARG A 112 -2.58 -3.64 -14.09
N ALA A 113 -3.67 -4.35 -13.79
CA ALA A 113 -4.28 -5.32 -14.70
C ALA A 113 -4.82 -4.68 -16.01
N HIS A 114 -5.12 -3.38 -15.98
CA HIS A 114 -5.50 -2.58 -17.15
C HIS A 114 -4.32 -1.83 -17.79
N ASN A 115 -3.08 -2.22 -17.48
CA ASN A 115 -1.85 -1.62 -18.00
C ASN A 115 -1.66 -0.14 -17.64
N THR A 116 -2.32 0.36 -16.59
CA THR A 116 -2.09 1.72 -16.07
C THR A 116 -0.70 1.79 -15.43
N PRO A 117 0.09 2.86 -15.65
CA PRO A 117 1.41 3.03 -15.06
C PRO A 117 1.39 2.99 -13.51
N PRO A 118 2.49 2.57 -12.84
CA PRO A 118 2.54 2.41 -11.37
C PRO A 118 2.09 3.64 -10.59
N LYS A 119 2.56 4.83 -10.97
CA LYS A 119 2.21 6.10 -10.33
C LYS A 119 0.71 6.38 -10.37
N GLU A 120 0.09 6.22 -11.53
CA GLU A 120 -1.35 6.48 -11.70
C GLU A 120 -2.19 5.40 -11.01
N SER A 121 -1.74 4.14 -11.05
CA SER A 121 -2.36 3.04 -10.30
C SER A 121 -2.38 3.31 -8.80
N ALA A 122 -1.29 3.85 -8.25
CA ALA A 122 -1.19 4.19 -6.84
C ALA A 122 -2.07 5.40 -6.46
N ARG A 123 -2.21 6.39 -7.34
CA ARG A 123 -3.15 7.51 -7.13
C ARG A 123 -4.60 7.03 -7.06
N PHE A 124 -4.99 6.13 -7.95
CA PHE A 124 -6.30 5.49 -7.91
C PHE A 124 -6.50 4.68 -6.62
N ALA A 125 -5.48 3.91 -6.21
CA ALA A 125 -5.47 3.14 -4.98
C ALA A 125 -5.65 4.02 -3.72
N ALA A 126 -4.99 5.17 -3.69
CA ALA A 126 -5.16 6.15 -2.61
C ALA A 126 -6.58 6.73 -2.57
N ALA A 127 -7.14 7.06 -3.73
CA ALA A 127 -8.49 7.63 -3.82
C ALA A 127 -9.59 6.63 -3.40
N ILE A 128 -9.53 5.38 -3.88
CA ILE A 128 -10.51 4.35 -3.50
C ILE A 128 -10.44 4.04 -2.00
N SER A 129 -9.23 4.03 -1.40
CA SER A 129 -9.06 3.85 0.04
C SER A 129 -9.65 5.01 0.83
N THR A 130 -9.50 6.24 0.33
CA THR A 130 -10.08 7.44 0.93
C THR A 130 -11.61 7.39 0.93
N LEU A 131 -12.22 6.95 -0.16
CA LEU A 131 -13.67 6.78 -0.23
C LEU A 131 -14.16 5.68 0.72
N LYS A 132 -13.42 4.56 0.83
CA LYS A 132 -13.74 3.45 1.74
C LYS A 132 -13.78 3.89 3.20
N ILE A 133 -12.90 4.77 3.64
CA ILE A 133 -12.86 5.26 5.04
C ILE A 133 -14.18 5.89 5.47
N GLY A 134 -14.98 6.42 4.55
CA GLY A 134 -16.21 7.15 4.81
C GLY A 134 -17.40 6.30 5.29
N TYR A 135 -17.29 4.96 5.33
CA TYR A 135 -18.38 4.08 5.77
C TYR A 135 -17.87 2.71 6.28
N MET A 136 -18.78 1.96 6.91
CA MET A 136 -18.49 0.60 7.41
C MET A 136 -18.43 -0.42 6.26
N GLY A 137 -17.56 -1.42 6.39
CA GLY A 137 -17.47 -2.53 5.45
C GLY A 137 -16.61 -2.25 4.21
N PRO A 138 -16.67 -3.12 3.17
CA PRO A 138 -15.87 -2.98 1.96
C PRO A 138 -16.35 -1.79 1.11
N PHE A 139 -15.48 -1.33 0.18
CA PHE A 139 -15.84 -0.30 -0.79
C PHE A 139 -17.06 -0.75 -1.63
N ASN A 140 -18.07 0.11 -1.71
CA ASN A 140 -19.33 -0.16 -2.41
C ASN A 140 -19.69 0.90 -3.47
N GLY A 141 -18.77 1.84 -3.76
CA GLY A 141 -18.91 2.84 -4.82
C GLY A 141 -18.53 2.27 -6.19
N ASN A 142 -18.46 3.14 -7.17
CA ASN A 142 -18.06 2.83 -8.53
C ASN A 142 -16.72 3.52 -8.88
N LYS A 143 -16.15 3.22 -10.05
CA LYS A 143 -14.86 3.80 -10.46
C LYS A 143 -14.95 5.29 -10.79
N GLU A 144 -16.10 5.75 -11.23
CA GLU A 144 -16.38 7.17 -11.52
C GLU A 144 -16.26 8.01 -10.25
N ASP A 145 -16.75 7.50 -9.11
CA ASP A 145 -16.59 8.14 -7.79
C ASP A 145 -15.10 8.29 -7.43
N VAL A 146 -14.29 7.26 -7.77
CA VAL A 146 -12.85 7.29 -7.52
C VAL A 146 -12.16 8.37 -8.36
N TYR A 147 -12.50 8.48 -9.64
CA TYR A 147 -11.93 9.53 -10.50
C TYR A 147 -12.35 10.92 -10.06
N VAL A 148 -13.60 11.12 -9.66
CA VAL A 148 -14.06 12.39 -9.08
C VAL A 148 -13.28 12.73 -7.80
N CYS A 149 -13.03 11.73 -6.93
CA CYS A 149 -12.20 11.93 -5.74
C CYS A 149 -10.76 12.37 -6.12
N MET A 150 -10.15 11.73 -7.12
CA MET A 150 -8.80 12.09 -7.60
C MET A 150 -8.71 13.53 -8.12
N GLU A 151 -9.78 14.06 -8.70
CA GLU A 151 -9.83 15.40 -9.29
C GLU A 151 -10.18 16.48 -8.27
N THR A 152 -11.07 16.18 -7.33
CA THR A 152 -11.70 17.19 -6.47
C THR A 152 -11.24 17.19 -5.02
N ALA A 153 -10.76 16.06 -4.50
CA ALA A 153 -10.37 15.97 -3.10
C ALA A 153 -9.02 16.66 -2.82
N GLN A 154 -8.95 17.30 -1.66
CA GLN A 154 -7.70 17.90 -1.19
C GLN A 154 -6.65 16.80 -0.91
N GLN A 155 -5.40 17.08 -1.26
CA GLN A 155 -4.29 16.13 -1.17
C GLN A 155 -3.32 16.50 -0.05
N VAL A 156 -2.78 15.47 0.60
CA VAL A 156 -1.67 15.56 1.58
C VAL A 156 -0.51 14.72 1.06
N PHE A 157 0.64 15.34 0.88
CA PHE A 157 1.86 14.66 0.45
C PHE A 157 2.68 14.18 1.64
N PRO A 158 3.35 13.01 1.54
CA PRO A 158 4.26 12.53 2.57
C PRO A 158 5.39 13.52 2.84
N SER A 159 5.72 13.70 4.12
CA SER A 159 6.89 14.47 4.58
C SER A 159 8.09 13.52 4.75
N ILE A 160 8.68 13.05 3.62
CA ILE A 160 9.74 12.03 3.58
C ILE A 160 10.92 12.43 2.69
#